data_6b128f4af6b442b04a0c269dd5fde736
#
_entry.id   6b128f4af6b442b04a0c269dd5fde736
#
_cell.length_a   1.000
_cell.length_b   1.000
_cell.length_c   1.000
_cell.angle_alpha   90.00
_cell.angle_beta   90.00
_cell.angle_gamma   90.00
#
_symmetry.space_group_name_H-M   'P 1'
#
loop_
_entity.id
_entity.type
_entity.pdbx_description
1 polymer ?
#
loop_
_entity_poly.entity_id
_entity_poly.type
_entity_poly.pdbx_seq_one_letter_code
_entity_poly.pdbx_strand_id
1 'polypeptide(L)'
;MDQGKETPALDLRSKSRLDSINSPMAGTFYAAPSPDEAPFVEIGQEVVQGEVVCIIESMKMMHEIKSPRSGKIVRVCVNNGEPVGTADPLFEIR
;
A
#
# COMPACT_ATOMS: atom_id res chain seq x y z
N MET A 1 6.93 -1.59 -32.61
CA MET A 1 7.27 -1.40 -32.10
C MET A 1 7.22 -1.18 -31.32
N ASP A 2 6.82 -1.49 -31.85
CA ASP A 2 7.10 -1.32 -31.05
C ASP A 2 6.96 -1.30 -30.46
N GLN A 3 6.75 -1.33 -30.65
CA GLN A 3 7.00 -1.31 -30.04
C GLN A 3 7.06 -1.34 -29.52
N GLY A 4 6.72 -1.44 -30.03
CA GLY A 4 7.11 -1.52 -29.53
C GLY A 4 7.05 -1.72 -28.87
N LYS A 5 7.03 -1.80 -29.04
CA LYS A 5 7.27 -2.05 -28.32
C LYS A 5 7.03 -2.07 -27.48
N GLU A 6 6.67 -2.18 -27.62
CA GLU A 6 6.65 -2.22 -26.73
C GLU A 6 6.26 -2.18 -25.90
N THR A 7 5.96 -2.25 -26.05
CA THR A 7 5.72 -2.22 -25.23
C THR A 7 5.24 -2.14 -24.57
N PRO A 8 4.99 -2.23 -24.65
CA PRO A 8 4.57 -2.16 -23.90
C PRO A 8 4.14 -2.00 -23.25
N ALA A 9 3.83 -2.16 -23.53
CA ALA A 9 3.57 -1.95 -22.78
C ALA A 9 3.27 -1.79 -22.08
N LEU A 10 3.15 -1.89 -22.30
CA LEU A 10 2.99 -1.74 -21.57
C LEU A 10 2.67 -1.27 -20.99
N ASP A 11 2.47 -1.22 -21.28
CA ASP A 11 2.14 -0.69 -20.66
C ASP A 11 1.78 0.01 -20.26
N LEU A 12 1.66 0.05 -20.58
CA LEU A 12 1.30 0.67 -20.20
C LEU A 12 0.45 0.94 -19.94
N ARG A 13 0.24 0.81 -19.87
CA ARG A 13 -0.53 0.99 -19.50
C ARG A 13 -0.88 0.81 -18.59
N SER A 14 -0.93 0.47 -18.47
CA SER A 14 -1.14 0.37 -17.51
C SER A 14 -0.54 0.40 -16.77
N LYS A 15 -0.09 0.20 -17.13
CA LYS A 15 0.32 0.48 -16.13
C LYS A 15 -0.08 1.44 -15.48
N SER A 16 -0.10 1.74 -15.67
CA SER A 16 -0.44 2.87 -15.08
C SER A 16 -1.72 2.96 -14.38
N ARG A 17 -2.40 2.06 -14.29
CA ARG A 17 -3.65 2.15 -13.61
C ARG A 17 -3.58 1.78 -12.16
N LEU A 18 -2.54 1.06 -11.78
CA LEU A 18 -2.32 0.67 -10.40
C LEU A 18 -1.12 1.40 -9.87
N ASP A 19 -1.28 2.01 -8.72
CA ASP A 19 -0.17 2.53 -7.95
C ASP A 19 -0.03 1.70 -6.70
N SER A 20 1.06 1.89 -5.98
CA SER A 20 1.21 1.24 -4.69
C SER A 20 1.42 2.28 -3.61
N ILE A 21 0.97 1.94 -2.41
CA ILE A 21 1.30 2.66 -1.19
C ILE A 21 2.44 1.89 -0.58
N ASN A 22 3.61 2.53 -0.49
CA ASN A 22 4.84 1.85 -0.09
C ASN A 22 5.23 2.25 1.32
N SER A 23 5.96 1.35 1.98
CA SER A 23 6.41 1.64 3.33
C SER A 23 7.52 2.70 3.31
N PRO A 24 7.41 3.74 4.14
CA PRO A 24 8.46 4.75 4.21
C PRO A 24 9.65 4.32 5.06
N MET A 25 9.55 3.17 5.75
CA MET A 25 10.58 2.73 6.68
C MET A 25 10.53 1.22 6.85
N ALA A 26 11.61 0.65 7.35
CA ALA A 26 11.62 -0.76 7.72
C ALA A 26 10.93 -0.93 9.07
N GLY A 27 10.19 -2.00 9.24
CA GLY A 27 9.52 -2.29 10.48
C GLY A 27 8.55 -3.45 10.34
N THR A 28 7.58 -3.53 11.26
CA THR A 28 6.57 -4.57 11.27
C THR A 28 5.23 -3.96 10.89
N PHE A 29 4.56 -4.60 9.93
CA PHE A 29 3.28 -4.12 9.41
C PHE A 29 2.13 -4.57 10.29
N TYR A 30 1.21 -3.64 10.62
CA TYR A 30 -0.04 -3.96 11.29
C TYR A 30 -1.18 -3.29 10.52
N ALA A 31 -2.17 -4.11 10.17
CA ALA A 31 -3.31 -3.65 9.37
C ALA A 31 -4.36 -2.91 10.21
N ALA A 32 -4.31 -3.06 11.54
CA ALA A 32 -5.31 -2.52 12.45
C ALA A 32 -4.63 -1.87 13.64
N PRO A 33 -5.36 -1.01 14.38
CA PRO A 33 -4.77 -0.36 15.57
C PRO A 33 -4.43 -1.35 16.68
N SER A 34 -5.16 -2.46 16.75
CA SER A 34 -4.90 -3.52 17.73
C SER A 34 -5.49 -4.82 17.20
N PRO A 35 -5.10 -5.98 17.78
CA PRO A 35 -5.63 -7.26 17.31
C PRO A 35 -7.15 -7.39 17.40
N ASP A 36 -7.79 -6.61 18.27
CA ASP A 36 -9.23 -6.72 18.50
C ASP A 36 -10.04 -5.74 17.66
N GLU A 37 -9.37 -4.93 16.83
CA GLU A 37 -10.07 -3.90 16.07
C GLU A 37 -10.03 -4.23 14.59
N ALA A 38 -10.99 -3.65 13.86
CA ALA A 38 -11.08 -3.83 12.42
C ALA A 38 -9.87 -3.19 11.73
N PRO A 39 -9.49 -3.71 10.55
CA PRO A 39 -8.42 -3.07 9.77
C PRO A 39 -8.77 -1.62 9.44
N PHE A 40 -7.74 -0.81 9.27
CA PHE A 40 -7.95 0.58 8.85
C PHE A 40 -8.64 0.64 7.49
N VAL A 41 -8.29 -0.28 6.58
CA VAL A 41 -8.87 -0.31 5.24
C VAL A 41 -9.06 -1.75 4.80
N GLU A 42 -9.96 -1.96 3.83
CA GLU A 42 -10.23 -3.26 3.27
C GLU A 42 -10.20 -3.18 1.76
N ILE A 43 -10.00 -4.33 1.12
CA ILE A 43 -10.04 -4.40 -0.34
C ILE A 43 -11.40 -3.92 -0.82
N GLY A 44 -11.41 -3.05 -1.82
CA GLY A 44 -12.61 -2.46 -2.36
C GLY A 44 -13.01 -1.13 -1.75
N GLN A 45 -12.34 -0.76 -0.66
CA GLN A 45 -12.68 0.48 0.04
C GLN A 45 -12.03 1.67 -0.66
N GLU A 46 -12.77 2.77 -0.71
CA GLU A 46 -12.22 4.05 -1.19
C GLU A 46 -11.54 4.76 -0.04
N VAL A 47 -10.36 5.30 -0.32
CA VAL A 47 -9.62 6.10 0.66
C VAL A 47 -9.35 7.47 0.07
N VAL A 48 -9.17 8.45 0.95
CA VAL A 48 -8.78 9.79 0.52
C VAL A 48 -7.35 10.05 0.95
N GLN A 49 -6.69 10.97 0.24
CA GLN A 49 -5.33 11.35 0.57
C GLN A 49 -5.26 11.77 2.04
N GLY A 50 -4.26 11.25 2.76
CA GLY A 50 -4.06 11.57 4.17
C GLY A 50 -4.75 10.63 5.14
N GLU A 51 -5.59 9.74 4.64
CA GLU A 51 -6.26 8.75 5.50
C GLU A 51 -5.26 7.70 5.96
N VAL A 52 -5.34 7.30 7.24
CA VAL A 52 -4.46 6.27 7.78
C VAL A 52 -4.86 4.91 7.20
N VAL A 53 -3.89 4.18 6.65
CA VAL A 53 -4.15 2.88 6.02
C VAL A 53 -3.53 1.73 6.78
N CYS A 54 -2.51 1.97 7.59
CA CYS A 54 -1.86 0.92 8.38
C CYS A 54 -0.91 1.55 9.38
N ILE A 55 -0.28 0.68 10.17
CA ILE A 55 0.76 1.09 11.13
C ILE A 55 2.01 0.29 10.82
N ILE A 56 3.16 0.95 10.89
CA ILE A 56 4.47 0.29 10.87
C ILE A 56 5.10 0.52 12.23
N GLU A 57 5.46 -0.56 12.91
CA GLU A 57 6.20 -0.47 14.16
C GLU A 57 7.68 -0.52 13.85
N SER A 58 8.41 0.47 14.35
CA SER A 58 9.86 0.56 14.17
C SER A 58 10.45 1.16 15.43
N MET A 59 11.48 0.51 15.97
CA MET A 59 12.18 0.99 17.16
C MET A 59 11.21 1.24 18.33
N LYS A 60 10.26 0.30 18.50
CA LYS A 60 9.26 0.34 19.58
C LYS A 60 8.31 1.53 19.49
N MET A 61 8.19 2.13 18.32
CA MET A 61 7.27 3.22 18.07
C MET A 61 6.31 2.83 16.98
N MET A 62 5.05 3.25 17.13
CA MET A 62 3.99 2.99 16.14
C MET A 62 3.86 4.19 15.24
N HIS A 63 4.04 3.98 13.93
CA HIS A 63 3.94 5.04 12.95
C HIS A 63 2.71 4.82 12.08
N GLU A 64 1.80 5.78 12.10
CA GLU A 64 0.63 5.73 11.22
C GLU A 64 1.06 6.06 9.79
N ILE A 65 0.69 5.19 8.86
CA ILE A 65 1.01 5.39 7.45
C ILE A 65 -0.24 5.92 6.76
N LYS A 66 -0.11 7.03 6.07
CA LYS A 66 -1.24 7.71 5.43
C LYS A 66 -1.16 7.51 3.93
N SER A 67 -2.33 7.41 3.31
CA SER A 67 -2.38 7.28 1.86
C SER A 67 -1.87 8.54 1.19
N PRO A 68 -0.95 8.42 0.23
CA PRO A 68 -0.42 9.58 -0.49
C PRO A 68 -1.40 10.12 -1.54
N ARG A 69 -2.48 9.39 -1.82
CA ARG A 69 -3.46 9.83 -2.81
C ARG A 69 -4.82 9.22 -2.50
N SER A 70 -5.85 9.75 -3.14
CA SER A 70 -7.18 9.17 -3.09
C SER A 70 -7.30 8.04 -4.11
N GLY A 71 -8.12 7.06 -3.83
CA GLY A 71 -8.35 5.94 -4.73
C GLY A 71 -8.99 4.77 -4.02
N LYS A 72 -9.03 3.64 -4.72
CA LYS A 72 -9.63 2.42 -4.20
C LYS A 72 -8.54 1.40 -3.89
N ILE A 73 -8.60 0.81 -2.71
CA ILE A 73 -7.69 -0.28 -2.32
C ILE A 73 -8.07 -1.52 -3.10
N VAL A 74 -7.14 -2.04 -3.91
CA VAL A 74 -7.43 -3.22 -4.72
C VAL A 74 -6.67 -4.45 -4.25
N ARG A 75 -5.63 -4.26 -3.43
CA ARG A 75 -4.86 -5.38 -2.92
C ARG A 75 -4.13 -4.99 -1.64
N VAL A 76 -4.05 -5.92 -0.69
CA VAL A 76 -3.19 -5.81 0.49
C VAL A 76 -2.00 -6.72 0.26
N CYS A 77 -0.81 -6.15 0.24
CA CYS A 77 0.40 -6.87 -0.19
C CYS A 77 1.14 -7.56 0.95
N VAL A 78 0.76 -7.27 2.20
CA VAL A 78 1.50 -7.74 3.39
C VAL A 78 0.51 -8.31 4.38
N ASN A 79 0.89 -9.38 5.06
CA ASN A 79 0.07 -9.92 6.13
C ASN A 79 0.37 -9.23 7.44
N ASN A 80 -0.64 -9.16 8.30
CA ASN A 80 -0.51 -8.55 9.62
C ASN A 80 0.64 -9.20 10.39
N GLY A 81 1.52 -8.41 10.95
CA GLY A 81 2.65 -8.90 11.74
C GLY A 81 3.89 -9.23 10.94
N GLU A 82 3.88 -9.03 9.62
CA GLU A 82 5.04 -9.35 8.78
C GLU A 82 6.03 -8.19 8.76
N PRO A 83 7.34 -8.51 8.63
CA PRO A 83 8.35 -7.47 8.46
C PRO A 83 8.28 -6.88 7.06
N VAL A 84 8.55 -5.60 6.96
CA VAL A 84 8.66 -4.89 5.68
C VAL A 84 9.93 -4.05 5.67
N GLY A 85 10.43 -3.80 4.47
CA GLY A 85 11.57 -2.91 4.27
C GLY A 85 11.11 -1.58 3.71
N THR A 86 12.01 -0.62 3.70
CA THR A 86 11.76 0.68 3.08
C THR A 86 11.38 0.48 1.62
N ALA A 87 10.32 1.14 1.20
CA ALA A 87 9.78 1.12 -0.17
C ALA A 87 9.05 -0.18 -0.54
N ASP A 88 8.92 -1.15 0.37
CA ASP A 88 8.13 -2.34 0.06
C ASP A 88 6.67 -1.94 -0.15
N PRO A 89 5.98 -2.53 -1.14
CA PRO A 89 4.57 -2.22 -1.35
C PRO A 89 3.70 -2.79 -0.24
N LEU A 90 2.83 -1.95 0.29
CA LEU A 90 1.88 -2.34 1.34
C LEU A 90 0.50 -2.58 0.76
N PHE A 91 0.08 -1.73 -0.16
CA PHE A 91 -1.24 -1.83 -0.82
C PHE A 91 -1.09 -1.45 -2.28
N GLU A 92 -1.94 -2.05 -3.11
CA GLU A 92 -2.15 -1.53 -4.46
C GLU A 92 -3.41 -0.70 -4.46
N ILE A 93 -3.37 0.44 -5.12
CA ILE A 93 -4.46 1.42 -5.14
C ILE A 93 -4.71 1.84 -6.59
N ARG A 94 -5.98 2.02 -6.91
CA ARG A 94 -6.38 2.40 -8.27
C ARG A 94 -7.05 3.76 -8.27
#